data_e47f94845c75074aa08fdca429e934ce
#
_entry.id   e47f94845c75074aa08fdca429e934ce
#
_cell.length_a   1.000
_cell.length_b   1.000
_cell.length_c   1.000
_cell.angle_alpha   90.00
_cell.angle_beta   90.00
_cell.angle_gamma   90.00
#
_symmetry.space_group_name_H-M   'P 1'
#
loop_
_entity.id
_entity.type
_entity.pdbx_description
1 polymer ?
#
loop_
_entity_poly.entity_id
_entity_poly.type
_entity_poly.pdbx_seq_one_letter_code
_entity_poly.pdbx_strand_id
1 'polypeptide(L)'
;MEPPSCAWPANAPSPEAFVALVSREGARFYRDLPWRNIDDAYAVLVSEVMLQQTQVKRVLGRWDRFLAKFPTPDALASASTSDVVGEWQGLGYNRRALALKRACEICSQDFGGKLPETVDELKALPGIGPATAAGVVAFAHNRPAMYLETNVRTVFLHELFPDEEAIRDKQLEPLVRATCPADNPRSWYYALLDYGAHLKATFGNASRRSAHYTRQSAFEGSRRQKRAEVVRIVLAAEGAISLEEAHSLLNSFERDRGRDGVDDDLFASIAADLEREGFFVVEDGTARA
;
A
#
# COMPACT_ATOMS: atom_id res chain seq x y z
N MET A 1 -32.17 -10.01 5.58
CA MET A 1 -31.83 -9.74 4.18
C MET A 1 -31.01 -10.93 3.73
N GLU A 2 -31.58 -11.81 2.91
CA GLU A 2 -30.81 -12.93 2.33
C GLU A 2 -29.59 -12.38 1.59
N PRO A 3 -28.41 -13.02 1.74
CA PRO A 3 -27.27 -12.63 0.94
C PRO A 3 -27.64 -12.74 -0.53
N PRO A 4 -27.22 -11.80 -1.41
CA PRO A 4 -27.47 -11.91 -2.83
C PRO A 4 -26.94 -13.29 -3.27
N SER A 5 -27.76 -14.06 -3.99
CA SER A 5 -27.40 -15.36 -4.51
C SER A 5 -26.14 -15.20 -5.36
N CYS A 6 -24.99 -15.51 -4.76
CA CYS A 6 -23.71 -15.52 -5.46
C CYS A 6 -23.80 -16.68 -6.45
N ALA A 7 -23.93 -16.37 -7.73
CA ALA A 7 -23.84 -17.39 -8.78
C ALA A 7 -22.37 -17.86 -8.83
N TRP A 8 -22.07 -18.95 -8.12
CA TRP A 8 -20.76 -19.60 -8.22
C TRP A 8 -20.57 -20.05 -9.68
N PRO A 9 -19.40 -19.83 -10.30
CA PRO A 9 -19.21 -20.20 -11.70
C PRO A 9 -19.45 -21.70 -11.94
N ALA A 10 -20.26 -22.02 -12.93
CA ALA A 10 -20.73 -23.41 -13.15
C ALA A 10 -19.60 -24.41 -13.44
N ASN A 11 -18.53 -23.95 -14.08
CA ASN A 11 -17.37 -24.78 -14.44
C ASN A 11 -16.24 -24.74 -13.40
N ALA A 12 -16.42 -24.00 -12.30
CA ALA A 12 -15.42 -23.88 -11.23
C ALA A 12 -15.52 -25.09 -10.26
N PRO A 13 -14.45 -25.39 -9.48
CA PRO A 13 -14.54 -26.34 -8.38
C PRO A 13 -15.63 -25.89 -7.37
N SER A 14 -16.20 -26.82 -6.60
CA SER A 14 -17.20 -26.44 -5.58
C SER A 14 -16.58 -25.46 -4.55
N PRO A 15 -17.40 -24.65 -3.85
CA PRO A 15 -16.90 -23.76 -2.80
C PRO A 15 -16.02 -24.46 -1.78
N GLU A 16 -16.40 -25.68 -1.34
CA GLU A 16 -15.66 -26.49 -0.39
C GLU A 16 -14.32 -26.96 -0.97
N ALA A 17 -14.33 -27.40 -2.25
CA ALA A 17 -13.10 -27.81 -2.94
C ALA A 17 -12.14 -26.63 -3.14
N PHE A 18 -12.67 -25.44 -3.46
CA PHE A 18 -11.89 -24.21 -3.57
C PHE A 18 -11.26 -23.82 -2.22
N VAL A 19 -12.04 -23.84 -1.13
CA VAL A 19 -11.54 -23.53 0.22
C VAL A 19 -10.46 -24.54 0.64
N ALA A 20 -10.67 -25.84 0.40
CA ALA A 20 -9.67 -26.87 0.69
C ALA A 20 -8.38 -26.69 -0.13
N LEU A 21 -8.50 -26.33 -1.41
CA LEU A 21 -7.36 -26.02 -2.28
C LEU A 21 -6.56 -24.84 -1.74
N VAL A 22 -7.22 -23.71 -1.49
CA VAL A 22 -6.56 -22.48 -0.99
C VAL A 22 -5.89 -22.74 0.35
N SER A 23 -6.53 -23.44 1.28
CA SER A 23 -5.97 -23.77 2.59
C SER A 23 -4.72 -24.65 2.47
N ARG A 24 -4.74 -25.67 1.61
CA ARG A 24 -3.61 -26.55 1.36
C ARG A 24 -2.43 -25.81 0.72
N GLU A 25 -2.68 -25.07 -0.35
CA GLU A 25 -1.60 -24.36 -1.07
C GLU A 25 -1.09 -23.16 -0.25
N GLY A 26 -1.97 -22.48 0.47
CA GLY A 26 -1.56 -21.41 1.41
C GLY A 26 -0.65 -21.91 2.53
N ALA A 27 -0.93 -23.09 3.09
CA ALA A 27 -0.05 -23.72 4.08
C ALA A 27 1.30 -24.13 3.45
N ARG A 28 1.27 -24.65 2.22
CA ARG A 28 2.48 -25.08 1.48
C ARG A 28 3.44 -23.92 1.17
N PHE A 29 2.89 -22.76 0.81
CA PHE A 29 3.64 -21.58 0.41
C PHE A 29 3.68 -20.48 1.47
N TYR A 30 3.35 -20.82 2.72
CA TYR A 30 3.32 -19.87 3.83
C TYR A 30 4.65 -19.09 3.95
N ARG A 31 4.53 -17.76 4.06
CA ARG A 31 5.67 -16.86 4.27
C ARG A 31 5.61 -16.33 5.69
N ASP A 32 6.63 -16.61 6.47
CA ASP A 32 6.78 -16.00 7.79
C ASP A 32 7.28 -14.56 7.62
N LEU A 33 6.38 -13.61 7.87
CA LEU A 33 6.65 -12.17 7.70
C LEU A 33 6.43 -11.46 9.04
N PRO A 34 7.28 -10.48 9.41
CA PRO A 34 7.27 -9.88 10.75
C PRO A 34 5.96 -9.19 11.13
N TRP A 35 5.17 -8.74 10.16
CA TRP A 35 3.85 -8.11 10.38
C TRP A 35 2.68 -9.09 10.42
N ARG A 36 2.95 -10.40 10.50
CA ARG A 36 1.90 -11.44 10.60
C ARG A 36 1.73 -11.92 12.04
N ASN A 37 0.55 -12.45 12.32
CA ASN A 37 0.18 -13.02 13.62
C ASN A 37 0.39 -12.06 14.80
N ILE A 38 0.14 -10.77 14.56
CA ILE A 38 0.16 -9.71 15.56
C ILE A 38 -1.24 -9.11 15.70
N ASP A 39 -1.58 -8.63 16.89
CA ASP A 39 -2.88 -8.02 17.21
C ASP A 39 -2.79 -6.48 17.31
N ASP A 40 -1.63 -5.91 17.03
CA ASP A 40 -1.41 -4.46 16.98
C ASP A 40 -1.93 -3.90 15.67
N ALA A 41 -3.07 -3.23 15.73
CA ALA A 41 -3.73 -2.63 14.57
C ALA A 41 -2.89 -1.54 13.90
N TYR A 42 -2.11 -0.77 14.67
CA TYR A 42 -1.22 0.25 14.12
C TYR A 42 -0.06 -0.39 13.35
N ALA A 43 0.59 -1.38 13.92
CA ALA A 43 1.69 -2.10 13.27
C ALA A 43 1.21 -2.80 11.99
N VAL A 44 0.00 -3.39 12.00
CA VAL A 44 -0.65 -3.95 10.81
C VAL A 44 -0.92 -2.85 9.77
N LEU A 45 -1.50 -1.70 10.16
CA LEU A 45 -1.75 -0.59 9.25
C LEU A 45 -0.47 -0.10 8.58
N VAL A 46 0.62 0.05 9.33
CA VAL A 46 1.93 0.45 8.78
C VAL A 46 2.37 -0.53 7.70
N SER A 47 2.26 -1.85 7.93
CA SER A 47 2.62 -2.84 6.92
C SER A 47 1.72 -2.79 5.69
N GLU A 48 0.41 -2.67 5.88
CA GLU A 48 -0.56 -2.59 4.77
C GLU A 48 -0.29 -1.35 3.88
N VAL A 49 0.00 -0.20 4.49
CA VAL A 49 0.35 1.01 3.74
C VAL A 49 1.71 0.88 3.06
N MET A 50 2.72 0.29 3.71
CA MET A 50 4.04 0.06 3.11
C MET A 50 3.97 -0.89 1.92
N LEU A 51 3.12 -1.91 1.99
CA LEU A 51 2.96 -2.93 0.93
C LEU A 51 2.15 -2.44 -0.28
N GLN A 52 1.43 -1.31 -0.19
CA GLN A 52 0.74 -0.74 -1.36
C GLN A 52 1.74 -0.51 -2.49
N GLN A 53 1.62 -1.26 -3.59
CA GLN A 53 2.49 -1.18 -4.77
C GLN A 53 4.01 -1.31 -4.47
N THR A 54 4.37 -1.93 -3.35
CA THR A 54 5.76 -2.16 -2.94
C THR A 54 6.01 -3.65 -2.75
N GLN A 55 7.14 -4.14 -3.25
CA GLN A 55 7.53 -5.53 -3.08
C GLN A 55 7.89 -5.83 -1.62
N VAL A 56 7.49 -7.00 -1.12
CA VAL A 56 7.76 -7.48 0.24
C VAL A 56 9.24 -7.31 0.64
N LYS A 57 10.18 -7.70 -0.23
CA LYS A 57 11.63 -7.58 0.04
C LYS A 57 12.10 -6.14 0.33
N ARG A 58 11.36 -5.12 -0.11
CA ARG A 58 11.68 -3.71 0.16
C ARG A 58 11.10 -3.23 1.49
N VAL A 59 10.09 -3.91 2.00
CA VAL A 59 9.43 -3.59 3.28
C VAL A 59 10.15 -4.28 4.45
N LEU A 60 10.68 -5.49 4.23
CA LEU A 60 11.47 -6.21 5.22
C LEU A 60 12.60 -5.35 5.80
N GLY A 61 12.72 -5.32 7.11
CA GLY A 61 13.66 -4.50 7.89
C GLY A 61 13.31 -3.01 7.98
N ARG A 62 12.51 -2.47 7.03
CA ARG A 62 12.03 -1.09 7.10
C ARG A 62 10.83 -0.94 8.02
N TRP A 63 9.96 -1.92 8.03
CA TRP A 63 8.80 -1.95 8.91
C TRP A 63 9.24 -1.94 10.38
N ASP A 64 10.18 -2.82 10.74
CA ASP A 64 10.74 -2.88 12.10
C ASP A 64 11.39 -1.55 12.51
N ARG A 65 12.21 -0.97 11.63
CA ARG A 65 12.88 0.31 11.87
C ARG A 65 11.88 1.47 12.01
N PHE A 66 10.84 1.49 11.19
CA PHE A 66 9.81 2.51 11.25
C PHE A 66 9.03 2.44 12.57
N LEU A 67 8.65 1.24 13.01
CA LEU A 67 7.97 1.04 14.30
C LEU A 67 8.89 1.30 15.49
N ALA A 68 10.18 1.01 15.38
CA ALA A 68 11.15 1.37 16.43
C ALA A 68 11.24 2.88 16.63
N LYS A 69 11.14 3.67 15.56
CA LYS A 69 11.17 5.14 15.61
C LYS A 69 9.80 5.75 15.96
N PHE A 70 8.72 5.16 15.45
CA PHE A 70 7.34 5.62 15.66
C PHE A 70 6.48 4.46 16.19
N PRO A 71 6.61 4.11 17.49
CA PRO A 71 5.98 2.90 18.04
C PRO A 71 4.47 3.00 18.23
N THR A 72 3.90 4.19 18.18
CA THR A 72 2.45 4.43 18.38
C THR A 72 1.90 5.44 17.38
N PRO A 73 0.57 5.50 17.17
CA PRO A 73 -0.04 6.57 16.39
C PRO A 73 0.34 7.96 16.88
N ASP A 74 0.39 8.18 18.19
CA ASP A 74 0.77 9.47 18.80
C ASP A 74 2.22 9.85 18.49
N ALA A 75 3.13 8.88 18.54
CA ALA A 75 4.53 9.10 18.19
C ALA A 75 4.69 9.50 16.70
N LEU A 76 3.93 8.86 15.81
CA LEU A 76 3.93 9.21 14.39
C LEU A 76 3.23 10.54 14.13
N ALA A 77 2.13 10.83 14.82
CA ALA A 77 1.39 12.09 14.71
C ALA A 77 2.26 13.30 15.09
N SER A 78 3.03 13.19 16.17
CA SER A 78 3.89 14.26 16.69
C SER A 78 5.23 14.39 15.96
N ALA A 79 5.62 13.43 15.13
CA ALA A 79 6.89 13.46 14.40
C ALA A 79 6.92 14.57 13.34
N SER A 80 8.10 15.08 13.02
CA SER A 80 8.26 16.01 11.89
C SER A 80 7.99 15.30 10.55
N THR A 81 7.52 16.05 9.55
CA THR A 81 7.37 15.54 8.18
C THR A 81 8.70 15.00 7.66
N SER A 82 9.78 15.70 7.93
CA SER A 82 11.14 15.32 7.55
C SER A 82 11.53 13.94 8.09
N ASP A 83 11.30 13.70 9.38
CA ASP A 83 11.58 12.40 10.02
C ASP A 83 10.77 11.26 9.37
N VAL A 84 9.46 11.47 9.18
CA VAL A 84 8.58 10.46 8.63
C VAL A 84 8.94 10.12 7.18
N VAL A 85 9.18 11.13 6.36
CA VAL A 85 9.57 10.92 4.95
C VAL A 85 10.99 10.38 4.84
N GLY A 86 11.89 10.77 5.75
CA GLY A 86 13.24 10.23 5.88
C GLY A 86 13.22 8.70 6.09
N GLU A 87 12.42 8.21 7.08
CA GLU A 87 12.28 6.77 7.32
C GLU A 87 11.55 6.01 6.19
N TRP A 88 10.76 6.73 5.38
CA TRP A 88 10.07 6.15 4.23
C TRP A 88 10.94 6.01 2.98
N GLN A 89 12.15 6.58 2.99
CA GLN A 89 13.06 6.55 1.84
C GLN A 89 13.28 5.13 1.31
N GLY A 90 13.24 5.01 -0.03
CA GLY A 90 13.41 3.72 -0.71
C GLY A 90 12.13 2.87 -0.84
N LEU A 91 11.01 3.19 -0.18
CA LEU A 91 9.72 2.53 -0.41
C LEU A 91 9.00 3.09 -1.65
N GLY A 92 9.22 4.37 -1.95
CA GLY A 92 8.51 5.08 -3.03
C GLY A 92 7.09 5.49 -2.64
N TYR A 93 6.42 6.24 -3.53
CA TYR A 93 5.07 6.74 -3.27
C TYR A 93 4.97 7.47 -1.91
N ASN A 94 5.85 8.44 -1.69
CA ASN A 94 6.06 9.13 -0.41
C ASN A 94 4.77 9.78 0.15
N ARG A 95 3.77 10.08 -0.70
CA ARG A 95 2.43 10.53 -0.25
C ARG A 95 1.79 9.58 0.76
N ARG A 96 2.11 8.27 0.70
CA ARG A 96 1.58 7.29 1.66
C ARG A 96 2.10 7.55 3.08
N ALA A 97 3.35 7.96 3.21
CA ALA A 97 3.93 8.34 4.49
C ALA A 97 3.19 9.53 5.11
N LEU A 98 2.93 10.57 4.31
CA LEU A 98 2.18 11.74 4.77
C LEU A 98 0.73 11.41 5.09
N ALA A 99 0.09 10.59 4.26
CA ALA A 99 -1.28 10.15 4.51
C ALA A 99 -1.38 9.31 5.81
N LEU A 100 -0.41 8.41 6.04
CA LEU A 100 -0.33 7.62 7.27
C LEU A 100 -0.13 8.54 8.50
N LYS A 101 0.76 9.53 8.41
CA LYS A 101 0.95 10.53 9.47
C LYS A 101 -0.36 11.26 9.77
N ARG A 102 -1.03 11.81 8.75
CA ARG A 102 -2.33 12.50 8.91
C ARG A 102 -3.41 11.59 9.50
N ALA A 103 -3.45 10.32 9.10
CA ALA A 103 -4.35 9.33 9.71
C ALA A 103 -4.07 9.18 11.20
N CYS A 104 -2.81 9.12 11.60
CA CYS A 104 -2.41 9.05 13.01
C CYS A 104 -2.70 10.34 13.78
N GLU A 105 -2.58 11.52 13.15
CA GLU A 105 -3.00 12.79 13.74
C GLU A 105 -4.49 12.79 14.10
N ILE A 106 -5.34 12.30 13.19
CA ILE A 106 -6.78 12.14 13.45
C ILE A 106 -7.01 11.11 14.55
N CYS A 107 -6.29 9.97 14.52
CA CYS A 107 -6.40 8.96 15.58
C CYS A 107 -6.03 9.52 16.96
N SER A 108 -4.99 10.34 17.01
CA SER A 108 -4.56 11.01 18.25
C SER A 108 -5.62 11.99 18.78
N GLN A 109 -6.22 12.77 17.88
CA GLN A 109 -7.19 13.82 18.22
C GLN A 109 -8.57 13.26 18.55
N ASP A 110 -9.08 12.33 17.74
CA ASP A 110 -10.49 11.93 17.75
C ASP A 110 -10.71 10.53 18.36
N PHE A 111 -9.67 9.69 18.43
CA PHE A 111 -9.77 8.29 18.87
C PHE A 111 -8.82 7.94 20.05
N GLY A 112 -8.31 8.94 20.76
CA GLY A 112 -7.45 8.75 21.93
C GLY A 112 -6.16 7.98 21.66
N GLY A 113 -5.54 8.21 20.50
CA GLY A 113 -4.29 7.58 20.08
C GLY A 113 -4.44 6.12 19.63
N LYS A 114 -5.66 5.65 19.36
CA LYS A 114 -5.95 4.28 18.87
C LYS A 114 -6.54 4.34 17.46
N LEU A 115 -6.35 3.27 16.71
CA LEU A 115 -7.04 3.13 15.42
C LEU A 115 -8.51 2.76 15.64
N PRO A 116 -9.43 3.24 14.80
CA PRO A 116 -10.79 2.72 14.72
C PRO A 116 -10.80 1.22 14.40
N GLU A 117 -11.84 0.53 14.82
CA GLU A 117 -11.95 -0.93 14.67
C GLU A 117 -12.85 -1.39 13.54
N THR A 118 -13.59 -0.48 12.89
CA THR A 118 -14.48 -0.82 11.79
C THR A 118 -13.91 -0.42 10.45
N VAL A 119 -14.28 -1.16 9.40
CA VAL A 119 -13.85 -0.85 8.03
C VAL A 119 -14.28 0.54 7.60
N ASP A 120 -15.48 0.98 7.99
CA ASP A 120 -16.01 2.27 7.54
C ASP A 120 -15.32 3.45 8.22
N GLU A 121 -15.02 3.37 9.51
CA GLU A 121 -14.24 4.40 10.20
C GLU A 121 -12.79 4.45 9.70
N LEU A 122 -12.15 3.28 9.50
CA LEU A 122 -10.79 3.21 8.95
C LEU A 122 -10.73 3.83 7.54
N LYS A 123 -11.73 3.61 6.69
CA LYS A 123 -11.81 4.22 5.35
C LYS A 123 -11.97 5.73 5.36
N ALA A 124 -12.47 6.30 6.45
CA ALA A 124 -12.58 7.75 6.59
C ALA A 124 -11.22 8.42 6.82
N LEU A 125 -10.21 7.65 7.22
CA LEU A 125 -8.85 8.15 7.45
C LEU A 125 -8.09 8.38 6.14
N PRO A 126 -7.23 9.41 6.06
CA PRO A 126 -6.45 9.73 4.88
C PRO A 126 -5.59 8.56 4.39
N GLY A 127 -5.66 8.27 3.08
CA GLY A 127 -4.84 7.24 2.43
C GLY A 127 -5.23 5.79 2.73
N ILE A 128 -6.29 5.56 3.50
CA ILE A 128 -6.80 4.24 3.83
C ILE A 128 -7.96 3.88 2.90
N GLY A 129 -7.67 3.06 1.91
CA GLY A 129 -8.69 2.54 0.98
C GLY A 129 -9.42 1.31 1.54
N PRO A 130 -10.46 0.83 0.82
CA PRO A 130 -11.26 -0.32 1.25
C PRO A 130 -10.44 -1.58 1.57
N ALA A 131 -9.45 -1.91 0.73
CA ALA A 131 -8.59 -3.07 0.95
C ALA A 131 -7.71 -2.90 2.20
N THR A 132 -7.06 -1.73 2.38
CA THR A 132 -6.23 -1.47 3.57
C THR A 132 -7.07 -1.52 4.85
N ALA A 133 -8.25 -0.89 4.87
CA ALA A 133 -9.16 -0.95 6.02
C ALA A 133 -9.59 -2.39 6.35
N ALA A 134 -9.99 -3.15 5.32
CA ALA A 134 -10.34 -4.56 5.48
C ALA A 134 -9.15 -5.42 5.96
N GLY A 135 -7.93 -5.11 5.48
CA GLY A 135 -6.70 -5.77 5.92
C GLY A 135 -6.45 -5.55 7.42
N VAL A 136 -6.57 -4.31 7.90
CA VAL A 136 -6.44 -4.04 9.35
C VAL A 136 -7.45 -4.85 10.17
N VAL A 137 -8.74 -4.85 9.76
CA VAL A 137 -9.80 -5.60 10.47
C VAL A 137 -9.53 -7.11 10.44
N ALA A 138 -9.12 -7.65 9.29
CA ALA A 138 -8.85 -9.08 9.15
C ALA A 138 -7.57 -9.51 9.89
N PHE A 139 -6.49 -8.73 9.76
CA PHE A 139 -5.17 -9.15 10.27
C PHE A 139 -4.93 -8.77 11.72
N ALA A 140 -5.39 -7.62 12.20
CA ALA A 140 -5.22 -7.23 13.59
C ALA A 140 -6.33 -7.79 14.49
N HIS A 141 -7.57 -7.68 14.06
CA HIS A 141 -8.72 -8.05 14.90
C HIS A 141 -9.24 -9.46 14.62
N ASN A 142 -8.71 -10.17 13.63
CA ASN A 142 -9.18 -11.49 13.18
C ASN A 142 -10.70 -11.54 12.97
N ARG A 143 -11.26 -10.48 12.37
CA ARG A 143 -12.70 -10.35 12.07
C ARG A 143 -12.93 -10.39 10.57
N PRO A 144 -14.05 -10.99 10.09
CA PRO A 144 -14.37 -11.03 8.68
C PRO A 144 -14.48 -9.64 8.07
N ALA A 145 -13.79 -9.43 6.96
CA ALA A 145 -13.86 -8.20 6.16
C ALA A 145 -13.68 -8.55 4.68
N MET A 146 -14.16 -7.69 3.77
CA MET A 146 -14.00 -7.91 2.34
C MET A 146 -12.64 -7.39 1.88
N TYR A 147 -11.62 -8.25 1.99
CA TYR A 147 -10.24 -7.94 1.61
C TYR A 147 -9.94 -8.46 0.21
N LEU A 148 -9.91 -7.57 -0.77
CA LEU A 148 -9.67 -7.89 -2.18
C LEU A 148 -8.51 -7.05 -2.73
N GLU A 149 -7.31 -7.62 -2.68
CA GLU A 149 -6.09 -7.06 -3.26
C GLU A 149 -5.57 -7.95 -4.41
N THR A 150 -4.45 -7.60 -4.98
CA THR A 150 -3.91 -8.22 -6.20
C THR A 150 -3.71 -9.74 -6.08
N ASN A 151 -3.20 -10.28 -4.95
CA ASN A 151 -2.95 -11.72 -4.83
C ASN A 151 -4.26 -12.47 -4.56
N VAL A 152 -5.15 -11.92 -3.73
CA VAL A 152 -6.50 -12.46 -3.55
C VAL A 152 -7.21 -12.54 -4.89
N ARG A 153 -7.25 -11.43 -5.63
CA ARG A 153 -7.83 -11.39 -6.99
C ARG A 153 -7.17 -12.41 -7.92
N THR A 154 -5.86 -12.59 -7.85
CA THR A 154 -5.14 -13.58 -8.66
C THR A 154 -5.64 -14.99 -8.42
N VAL A 155 -5.85 -15.40 -7.16
CA VAL A 155 -6.37 -16.73 -6.82
C VAL A 155 -7.77 -16.93 -7.39
N PHE A 156 -8.69 -15.99 -7.11
CA PHE A 156 -10.08 -16.11 -7.60
C PHE A 156 -10.15 -16.14 -9.13
N LEU A 157 -9.38 -15.29 -9.82
CA LEU A 157 -9.37 -15.27 -11.28
C LEU A 157 -8.71 -16.52 -11.88
N HIS A 158 -7.67 -17.05 -11.24
CA HIS A 158 -6.98 -18.25 -11.73
C HIS A 158 -7.86 -19.50 -11.58
N GLU A 159 -8.46 -19.67 -10.41
CA GLU A 159 -9.18 -20.91 -10.06
C GLU A 159 -10.63 -20.93 -10.52
N LEU A 160 -11.30 -19.78 -10.56
CA LEU A 160 -12.73 -19.72 -10.82
C LEU A 160 -13.08 -19.16 -12.20
N PHE A 161 -12.17 -18.43 -12.83
CA PHE A 161 -12.39 -17.78 -14.13
C PHE A 161 -11.17 -17.99 -15.06
N PRO A 162 -10.74 -19.24 -15.33
CA PRO A 162 -9.50 -19.49 -16.07
C PRO A 162 -9.51 -18.91 -17.48
N ASP A 163 -10.66 -18.92 -18.15
CA ASP A 163 -10.82 -18.56 -19.56
C ASP A 163 -11.52 -17.19 -19.76
N GLU A 164 -11.85 -16.48 -18.68
CA GLU A 164 -12.61 -15.24 -18.75
C GLU A 164 -11.70 -14.01 -18.59
N GLU A 165 -12.08 -12.93 -19.31
CA GLU A 165 -11.40 -11.64 -19.31
C GLU A 165 -12.34 -10.53 -18.79
N ALA A 166 -11.76 -9.39 -18.40
CA ALA A 166 -12.47 -8.20 -17.94
C ALA A 166 -13.41 -8.42 -16.75
N ILE A 167 -13.08 -9.37 -15.86
CA ILE A 167 -13.84 -9.65 -14.64
C ILE A 167 -13.78 -8.43 -13.71
N ARG A 168 -14.94 -7.96 -13.28
CA ARG A 168 -15.08 -6.81 -12.37
C ARG A 168 -15.02 -7.27 -10.91
N ASP A 169 -14.50 -6.41 -10.04
CA ASP A 169 -14.45 -6.69 -8.59
C ASP A 169 -15.83 -7.00 -8.00
N LYS A 170 -16.90 -6.37 -8.50
CA LYS A 170 -18.29 -6.67 -8.12
C LYS A 170 -18.70 -8.13 -8.34
N GLN A 171 -18.07 -8.84 -9.25
CA GLN A 171 -18.30 -10.27 -9.49
C GLN A 171 -17.51 -11.14 -8.50
N LEU A 172 -16.35 -10.67 -8.04
CA LEU A 172 -15.50 -11.36 -7.08
C LEU A 172 -15.94 -11.15 -5.63
N GLU A 173 -16.44 -9.96 -5.28
CA GLU A 173 -16.82 -9.61 -3.92
C GLU A 173 -17.75 -10.62 -3.24
N PRO A 174 -18.85 -11.08 -3.87
CA PRO A 174 -19.71 -12.09 -3.26
C PRO A 174 -19.00 -13.42 -2.99
N LEU A 175 -18.08 -13.83 -3.90
CA LEU A 175 -17.30 -15.05 -3.77
C LEU A 175 -16.30 -14.95 -2.62
N VAL A 176 -15.60 -13.81 -2.51
CA VAL A 176 -14.67 -13.53 -1.41
C VAL A 176 -15.39 -13.55 -0.07
N ARG A 177 -16.58 -12.95 0.01
CA ARG A 177 -17.40 -12.95 1.23
C ARG A 177 -17.89 -14.35 1.61
N ALA A 178 -18.36 -15.13 0.62
CA ALA A 178 -18.90 -16.47 0.82
C ALA A 178 -17.84 -17.48 1.29
N THR A 179 -16.58 -17.27 0.92
CA THR A 179 -15.47 -18.18 1.27
C THR A 179 -14.69 -17.74 2.52
N CYS A 180 -14.88 -16.51 3.00
CA CYS A 180 -14.18 -16.01 4.18
C CYS A 180 -14.76 -16.65 5.46
N PRO A 181 -13.97 -17.44 6.23
CA PRO A 181 -14.47 -18.05 7.46
C PRO A 181 -14.71 -17.00 8.55
N ALA A 182 -15.72 -17.24 9.38
CA ALA A 182 -16.09 -16.34 10.46
C ALA A 182 -15.12 -16.38 11.65
N ASP A 183 -14.52 -17.53 11.90
CA ASP A 183 -13.67 -17.82 13.05
C ASP A 183 -12.20 -17.49 12.85
N ASN A 184 -11.67 -17.60 11.63
CA ASN A 184 -10.26 -17.33 11.34
C ASN A 184 -10.01 -16.69 9.96
N PRO A 185 -10.54 -15.48 9.71
CA PRO A 185 -10.31 -14.76 8.45
C PRO A 185 -8.84 -14.38 8.25
N ARG A 186 -8.07 -14.15 9.32
CA ARG A 186 -6.64 -13.84 9.26
C ARG A 186 -5.87 -14.92 8.52
N SER A 187 -5.96 -16.15 8.95
CA SER A 187 -5.26 -17.29 8.32
C SER A 187 -5.74 -17.54 6.89
N TRP A 188 -7.04 -17.37 6.65
CA TRP A 188 -7.62 -17.47 5.31
C TRP A 188 -7.01 -16.47 4.32
N TYR A 189 -6.95 -15.21 4.70
CA TYR A 189 -6.35 -14.20 3.83
C TYR A 189 -4.83 -14.36 3.68
N TYR A 190 -4.11 -14.83 4.71
CA TYR A 190 -2.69 -15.19 4.54
C TYR A 190 -2.54 -16.33 3.53
N ALA A 191 -3.40 -17.34 3.55
CA ALA A 191 -3.39 -18.42 2.57
C ALA A 191 -3.60 -17.89 1.14
N LEU A 192 -4.59 -17.03 0.94
CA LEU A 192 -4.84 -16.38 -0.35
C LEU A 192 -3.66 -15.52 -0.82
N LEU A 193 -3.05 -14.74 0.08
CA LEU A 193 -1.89 -13.90 -0.23
C LEU A 193 -0.67 -14.73 -0.67
N ASP A 194 -0.43 -15.86 -0.03
CA ASP A 194 0.73 -16.70 -0.30
C ASP A 194 0.54 -17.55 -1.54
N TYR A 195 -0.63 -18.17 -1.68
CA TYR A 195 -0.98 -18.90 -2.89
C TYR A 195 -1.02 -17.99 -4.12
N GLY A 196 -1.62 -16.80 -4.00
CA GLY A 196 -1.64 -15.83 -5.10
C GLY A 196 -0.26 -15.31 -5.48
N ALA A 197 0.64 -15.14 -4.53
CA ALA A 197 2.03 -14.80 -4.81
C ALA A 197 2.75 -15.92 -5.57
N HIS A 198 2.52 -17.20 -5.20
CA HIS A 198 3.03 -18.37 -5.90
C HIS A 198 2.48 -18.45 -7.33
N LEU A 199 1.18 -18.33 -7.51
CA LEU A 199 0.55 -18.34 -8.84
C LEU A 199 1.13 -17.26 -9.76
N LYS A 200 1.32 -16.05 -9.25
CA LYS A 200 1.94 -14.96 -10.03
C LYS A 200 3.37 -15.26 -10.44
N ALA A 201 4.13 -15.92 -9.59
CA ALA A 201 5.53 -16.28 -9.89
C ALA A 201 5.62 -17.41 -10.92
N THR A 202 4.67 -18.37 -10.89
CA THR A 202 4.71 -19.59 -11.71
C THR A 202 3.98 -19.43 -13.04
N PHE A 203 2.77 -18.86 -13.01
CA PHE A 203 1.86 -18.81 -14.17
C PHE A 203 1.63 -17.39 -14.71
N GLY A 204 2.25 -16.39 -14.08
CA GLY A 204 2.02 -14.99 -14.42
C GLY A 204 0.85 -14.37 -13.63
N ASN A 205 0.66 -13.07 -13.83
CA ASN A 205 -0.30 -12.30 -13.05
C ASN A 205 -1.71 -12.37 -13.62
N ALA A 206 -2.53 -13.32 -13.17
CA ALA A 206 -3.93 -13.45 -13.57
C ALA A 206 -4.76 -12.19 -13.22
N SER A 207 -4.36 -11.37 -12.24
CA SER A 207 -5.08 -10.12 -11.95
C SER A 207 -5.04 -9.10 -13.10
N ARG A 208 -4.21 -9.32 -14.13
CA ARG A 208 -4.24 -8.53 -15.37
C ARG A 208 -5.52 -8.69 -16.17
N ARG A 209 -6.23 -9.79 -15.99
CA ARG A 209 -7.55 -10.06 -16.59
C ARG A 209 -8.69 -9.31 -15.88
N SER A 210 -8.42 -8.65 -14.77
CA SER A 210 -9.40 -7.78 -14.12
C SER A 210 -9.70 -6.54 -14.96
N ALA A 211 -10.97 -6.13 -15.02
CA ALA A 211 -11.40 -4.88 -15.65
C ALA A 211 -10.75 -3.63 -15.00
N HIS A 212 -10.25 -3.75 -13.78
CA HIS A 212 -9.60 -2.66 -13.04
C HIS A 212 -8.07 -2.66 -13.16
N TYR A 213 -7.49 -3.54 -13.98
CA TYR A 213 -6.04 -3.58 -14.15
C TYR A 213 -5.53 -2.34 -14.87
N THR A 214 -4.61 -1.63 -14.22
CA THR A 214 -3.89 -0.50 -14.83
C THR A 214 -2.39 -0.79 -14.85
N ARG A 215 -1.79 -0.74 -16.02
CA ARG A 215 -0.34 -0.87 -16.18
C ARG A 215 0.35 0.40 -15.71
N GLN A 216 1.29 0.29 -14.77
CA GLN A 216 2.13 1.41 -14.39
C GLN A 216 3.15 1.73 -15.50
N SER A 217 3.38 3.03 -15.73
CA SER A 217 4.50 3.51 -16.53
C SER A 217 5.85 3.15 -15.89
N ALA A 218 6.91 3.11 -16.69
CA ALA A 218 8.27 2.94 -16.19
C ALA A 218 8.58 3.99 -15.09
N PHE A 219 9.37 3.62 -14.09
CA PHE A 219 9.77 4.53 -13.02
C PHE A 219 10.92 5.44 -13.47
N GLU A 220 11.92 4.86 -14.15
CA GLU A 220 13.10 5.58 -14.62
C GLU A 220 12.72 6.72 -15.59
N GLY A 221 13.25 7.91 -15.33
CA GLY A 221 12.97 9.13 -16.09
C GLY A 221 11.57 9.73 -15.89
N SER A 222 10.69 9.05 -15.13
CA SER A 222 9.32 9.53 -14.92
C SER A 222 9.26 10.74 -13.98
N ARG A 223 8.16 11.53 -14.07
CA ARG A 223 7.86 12.58 -13.09
C ARG A 223 7.88 12.06 -11.65
N ARG A 224 7.50 10.79 -11.41
CA ARG A 224 7.54 10.16 -10.07
C ARG A 224 8.97 10.03 -9.54
N GLN A 225 9.93 9.69 -10.40
CA GLN A 225 11.34 9.62 -10.00
C GLN A 225 11.88 11.02 -9.68
N LYS A 226 11.62 11.99 -10.54
CA LYS A 226 12.02 13.40 -10.34
C LYS A 226 11.46 13.97 -9.02
N ARG A 227 10.17 13.74 -8.74
CA ARG A 227 9.55 14.14 -7.48
C ARG A 227 10.22 13.48 -6.26
N ALA A 228 10.52 12.19 -6.34
CA ALA A 228 11.20 11.48 -5.24
C ALA A 228 12.61 12.02 -5.02
N GLU A 229 13.30 12.43 -6.08
CA GLU A 229 14.63 13.02 -6.00
C GLU A 229 14.60 14.42 -5.40
N VAL A 230 13.65 15.29 -5.79
CA VAL A 230 13.48 16.62 -5.16
C VAL A 230 13.23 16.48 -3.66
N VAL A 231 12.35 15.57 -3.24
CA VAL A 231 12.13 15.30 -1.81
C VAL A 231 13.44 14.86 -1.13
N ARG A 232 14.22 13.98 -1.76
CA ARG A 232 15.51 13.53 -1.22
C ARG A 232 16.51 14.68 -1.09
N ILE A 233 16.58 15.55 -2.08
CA ILE A 233 17.47 16.74 -2.08
C ILE A 233 17.10 17.67 -0.92
N VAL A 234 15.82 18.01 -0.78
CA VAL A 234 15.36 18.93 0.29
C VAL A 234 15.59 18.32 1.67
N LEU A 235 15.33 17.02 1.85
CA LEU A 235 15.58 16.34 3.13
C LEU A 235 17.07 16.21 3.47
N ALA A 236 17.94 16.15 2.47
CA ALA A 236 19.39 16.05 2.67
C ALA A 236 20.04 17.41 2.99
N ALA A 237 19.34 18.51 2.74
CA ALA A 237 19.80 19.85 3.08
C ALA A 237 19.64 20.06 4.60
N GLU A 238 20.73 20.40 5.28
CA GLU A 238 20.73 20.72 6.71
C GLU A 238 20.04 22.11 6.93
N GLY A 239 18.72 22.08 7.04
CA GLY A 239 17.87 23.23 7.30
C GLY A 239 17.07 23.70 6.09
N ALA A 240 17.69 24.39 5.12
CA ALA A 240 16.99 24.95 3.98
C ALA A 240 17.86 24.95 2.72
N ILE A 241 17.21 24.85 1.55
CA ILE A 241 17.87 24.86 0.23
C ILE A 241 17.14 25.79 -0.73
N SER A 242 17.87 26.58 -1.53
CA SER A 242 17.21 27.37 -2.57
C SER A 242 16.59 26.46 -3.65
N LEU A 243 15.49 26.90 -4.23
CA LEU A 243 14.87 26.16 -5.37
C LEU A 243 15.81 26.07 -6.55
N GLU A 244 16.65 27.09 -6.80
CA GLU A 244 17.67 27.11 -7.86
C GLU A 244 18.71 26.01 -7.62
N GLU A 245 19.24 25.87 -6.41
CA GLU A 245 20.18 24.83 -6.03
C GLU A 245 19.54 23.43 -6.12
N ALA A 246 18.31 23.28 -5.61
CA ALA A 246 17.57 22.01 -5.70
C ALA A 246 17.34 21.59 -7.17
N HIS A 247 17.04 22.55 -8.05
CA HIS A 247 16.91 22.31 -9.50
C HIS A 247 18.24 21.89 -10.12
N SER A 248 19.33 22.57 -9.76
CA SER A 248 20.69 22.24 -10.24
C SER A 248 21.08 20.81 -9.85
N LEU A 249 20.81 20.41 -8.59
CA LEU A 249 21.06 19.05 -8.11
C LEU A 249 20.20 18.00 -8.83
N LEU A 250 18.91 18.29 -9.08
CA LEU A 250 18.05 17.42 -9.87
C LEU A 250 18.59 17.26 -11.30
N ASN A 251 19.06 18.34 -11.90
CA ASN A 251 19.64 18.31 -13.25
C ASN A 251 20.95 17.50 -13.28
N SER A 252 21.77 17.56 -12.25
CA SER A 252 22.95 16.70 -12.11
C SER A 252 22.55 15.24 -12.02
N PHE A 253 21.54 14.92 -11.18
CA PHE A 253 21.01 13.55 -11.04
C PHE A 253 20.50 12.97 -12.38
N GLU A 254 19.84 13.78 -13.22
CA GLU A 254 19.38 13.34 -14.56
C GLU A 254 20.54 13.12 -15.51
N ARG A 255 21.51 14.07 -15.57
CA ARG A 255 22.71 13.96 -16.42
C ARG A 255 23.58 12.76 -16.08
N ASP A 256 23.78 12.45 -14.81
CA ASP A 256 24.53 11.28 -14.36
C ASP A 256 23.92 9.95 -14.85
N ARG A 257 22.67 9.99 -15.28
CA ARG A 257 21.91 8.87 -15.84
C ARG A 257 21.74 8.95 -17.35
N GLY A 258 22.48 9.84 -18.00
CA GLY A 258 22.43 10.04 -19.45
C GLY A 258 21.10 10.59 -19.96
N ARG A 259 20.39 11.34 -19.12
CA ARG A 259 19.11 11.97 -19.51
C ARG A 259 19.26 13.49 -19.63
N ASP A 260 18.34 14.08 -20.37
CA ASP A 260 18.24 15.54 -20.45
C ASP A 260 17.86 16.11 -19.09
N GLY A 261 18.29 17.34 -18.83
CA GLY A 261 17.90 18.08 -17.65
C GLY A 261 16.39 18.35 -17.61
N VAL A 262 15.92 18.77 -16.46
CA VAL A 262 14.54 19.19 -16.21
C VAL A 262 14.45 20.69 -16.47
N ASP A 263 13.54 21.14 -17.33
CA ASP A 263 13.31 22.56 -17.55
C ASP A 263 12.69 23.24 -16.34
N ASP A 264 12.73 24.58 -16.35
CA ASP A 264 12.25 25.42 -15.24
C ASP A 264 10.77 25.21 -14.95
N ASP A 265 9.92 25.08 -15.98
CA ASP A 265 8.47 24.92 -15.84
C ASP A 265 8.12 23.58 -15.19
N LEU A 266 8.75 22.49 -15.63
CA LEU A 266 8.54 21.18 -15.05
C LEU A 266 9.05 21.13 -13.59
N PHE A 267 10.22 21.73 -13.31
CA PHE A 267 10.73 21.79 -11.96
C PHE A 267 9.81 22.60 -11.03
N ALA A 268 9.40 23.80 -11.44
CA ALA A 268 8.46 24.65 -10.68
C ALA A 268 7.13 23.92 -10.41
N SER A 269 6.60 23.23 -11.42
CA SER A 269 5.40 22.41 -11.26
C SER A 269 5.60 21.25 -10.27
N ILE A 270 6.77 20.62 -10.24
CA ILE A 270 7.10 19.56 -9.26
C ILE A 270 7.20 20.14 -7.85
N ALA A 271 7.91 21.26 -7.69
CA ALA A 271 8.09 21.92 -6.39
C ALA A 271 6.75 22.37 -5.79
N ALA A 272 5.91 23.04 -6.58
CA ALA A 272 4.59 23.48 -6.16
C ALA A 272 3.66 22.31 -5.77
N ASP A 273 3.72 21.18 -6.52
CA ASP A 273 2.98 19.98 -6.14
C ASP A 273 3.44 19.40 -4.81
N LEU A 274 4.76 19.34 -4.57
CA LEU A 274 5.33 18.78 -3.35
C LEU A 274 5.05 19.66 -2.13
N GLU A 275 5.11 20.98 -2.28
CA GLU A 275 4.73 21.93 -1.26
C GLU A 275 3.25 21.80 -0.89
N ARG A 276 2.36 21.84 -1.88
CA ARG A 276 0.90 21.65 -1.65
C ARG A 276 0.57 20.33 -0.96
N GLU A 277 1.35 19.30 -1.20
CA GLU A 277 1.21 18.00 -0.56
C GLU A 277 1.79 17.96 0.87
N GLY A 278 2.59 18.98 1.25
CA GLY A 278 3.15 19.14 2.58
C GLY A 278 4.47 18.39 2.81
N PHE A 279 5.27 18.18 1.75
CA PHE A 279 6.62 17.60 1.89
C PHE A 279 7.63 18.61 2.43
N PHE A 280 7.46 19.87 2.10
CA PHE A 280 8.27 21.02 2.55
C PHE A 280 7.46 22.30 2.37
N VAL A 281 7.95 23.38 2.94
CA VAL A 281 7.40 24.73 2.77
C VAL A 281 8.39 25.54 1.94
N VAL A 282 7.88 26.42 1.07
CA VAL A 282 8.70 27.36 0.29
C VAL A 282 8.47 28.78 0.78
N GLU A 283 9.53 29.42 1.25
CA GLU A 283 9.55 30.84 1.67
C GLU A 283 10.71 31.55 0.97
N ASP A 284 10.45 32.65 0.33
CA ASP A 284 11.42 33.47 -0.40
C ASP A 284 12.35 32.66 -1.34
N GLY A 285 11.75 31.72 -2.10
CA GLY A 285 12.48 30.86 -3.03
C GLY A 285 13.34 29.78 -2.38
N THR A 286 13.14 29.52 -1.09
CA THR A 286 13.89 28.54 -0.31
C THR A 286 12.95 27.47 0.23
N ALA A 287 13.27 26.19 0.00
CA ALA A 287 12.52 25.04 0.50
C ALA A 287 13.09 24.56 1.85
N ARG A 288 12.19 24.26 2.79
CA ARG A 288 12.50 23.70 4.12
C ARG A 288 11.56 22.53 4.43
N ALA A 289 12.10 21.36 4.83
CA ALA A 289 11.34 20.17 5.18
C ALA A 289 10.92 20.12 6.66
#